data_42f642ec49a3d03c53289e90d2099ef6
#
_entry.id   42f642ec49a3d03c53289e90d2099ef6
#
_cell.length_a   1.000
_cell.length_b   1.000
_cell.length_c   1.000
_cell.angle_alpha   90.00
_cell.angle_beta   90.00
_cell.angle_gamma   90.00
#
_symmetry.space_group_name_H-M   'P 1'
#
loop_
_entity.id
_entity.type
_entity.pdbx_description
1 polymer ?
#
loop_
_entity_poly.entity_id
_entity_poly.type
_entity_poly.pdbx_seq_one_letter_code
_entity_poly.pdbx_strand_id
1 'polypeptide(L)'
;MEPGENKEESIPIVSVVIAMRDEEDHIGLCLQSVLDQDYPAEQVEILVADGMSTDSSRNIVSGFAGRYPNVRLLDNEKKIAPAAFNLGIRNARGNIVAIIGAHCLLAPDYVPTCVHYLSTREADCVGGPIESVGEGFWGQAISLAMSSPFGVGDAHFRYSHQERYVDTLAFGAYRREVFDTIGLFDEKLVRNQDYDLNYRLRKAGGKILLTPAIKSRYYTRSSLKKLWNQYFQYGFWKVQMLRKHPRSVRVRQLVPPLFVLALLLSGALSVVSSFAVWVFALVAVSYLSISLAFSVSIAAHRGWRYLPVLPAIFACLHLSWGLGFLYSLARLTFQRPVHH
;
A
#
# COMPACT_ATOMS: atom_id res chain seq x y z
N MET A 1 -29.67 -41.93 19.24
CA MET A 1 -29.31 -40.50 19.01
C MET A 1 -28.04 -40.24 19.80
N GLU A 2 -26.90 -40.31 19.13
CA GLU A 2 -25.65 -39.93 19.77
C GLU A 2 -25.61 -38.39 19.88
N PRO A 3 -25.15 -37.84 21.01
CA PRO A 3 -24.98 -36.38 21.15
C PRO A 3 -23.89 -35.96 20.19
N GLY A 4 -24.21 -35.03 19.29
CA GLY A 4 -23.25 -34.42 18.38
C GLY A 4 -22.06 -33.85 19.15
N GLU A 5 -20.88 -34.30 18.79
CA GLU A 5 -19.61 -33.70 19.20
C GLU A 5 -19.67 -32.19 18.90
N ASN A 6 -19.80 -31.38 19.94
CA ASN A 6 -19.46 -29.96 19.88
C ASN A 6 -17.98 -29.90 19.54
N LYS A 7 -17.60 -29.78 18.27
CA LYS A 7 -16.27 -29.32 17.91
C LYS A 7 -16.14 -27.92 18.51
N GLU A 8 -15.46 -27.80 19.64
CA GLU A 8 -14.91 -26.52 20.06
C GLU A 8 -14.13 -25.98 18.84
N GLU A 9 -14.69 -24.96 18.17
CA GLU A 9 -13.99 -24.29 17.10
C GLU A 9 -12.72 -23.69 17.70
N SER A 10 -11.58 -24.34 17.44
CA SER A 10 -10.29 -23.87 17.92
C SER A 10 -10.04 -22.46 17.38
N ILE A 11 -9.72 -21.53 18.29
CA ILE A 11 -9.43 -20.13 17.94
C ILE A 11 -8.30 -20.12 16.89
N PRO A 12 -8.47 -19.50 15.71
CA PRO A 12 -7.46 -19.51 14.65
C PRO A 12 -6.15 -18.84 15.09
N ILE A 13 -5.03 -19.44 14.71
CA ILE A 13 -3.72 -18.79 14.87
C ILE A 13 -3.53 -17.74 13.78
N VAL A 14 -3.14 -16.53 14.16
CA VAL A 14 -2.85 -15.42 13.26
C VAL A 14 -1.37 -15.11 13.26
N SER A 15 -0.74 -15.15 12.08
CA SER A 15 0.64 -14.74 11.87
C SER A 15 0.68 -13.32 11.33
N VAL A 16 1.20 -12.38 12.10
CA VAL A 16 1.43 -11.00 11.65
C VAL A 16 2.83 -10.89 11.09
N VAL A 17 2.94 -10.70 9.78
CA VAL A 17 4.20 -10.57 9.05
C VAL A 17 4.52 -9.11 8.79
N ILE A 18 5.63 -8.64 9.31
CA ILE A 18 6.09 -7.25 9.25
C ILE A 18 7.36 -7.17 8.41
N ALA A 19 7.31 -6.47 7.27
CA ALA A 19 8.51 -6.11 6.53
C ALA A 19 9.12 -4.82 7.11
N MET A 20 10.39 -4.87 7.49
CA MET A 20 11.09 -3.77 8.14
C MET A 20 12.42 -3.49 7.44
N ARG A 21 12.78 -2.20 7.31
CA ARG A 21 14.13 -1.74 7.01
C ARG A 21 14.28 -0.26 7.34
N ASP A 22 15.20 0.06 8.25
CA ASP A 22 15.49 1.43 8.70
C ASP A 22 14.20 2.17 9.15
N GLU A 23 13.53 1.63 10.20
CA GLU A 23 12.22 2.08 10.71
C GLU A 23 12.27 2.29 12.25
N GLU A 24 13.41 2.76 12.78
CA GLU A 24 13.61 2.94 14.24
C GLU A 24 12.56 3.86 14.89
N ASP A 25 12.05 4.85 14.14
CA ASP A 25 11.04 5.79 14.64
C ASP A 25 9.66 5.15 14.87
N HIS A 26 9.35 4.04 14.16
CA HIS A 26 7.98 3.51 14.11
C HIS A 26 7.85 2.06 14.57
N ILE A 27 8.90 1.23 14.41
CA ILE A 27 8.78 -0.22 14.63
C ILE A 27 8.36 -0.58 16.06
N GLY A 28 8.81 0.18 17.06
CA GLY A 28 8.42 -0.05 18.45
C GLY A 28 6.91 0.13 18.67
N LEU A 29 6.34 1.21 18.12
CA LEU A 29 4.90 1.48 18.18
C LEU A 29 4.10 0.45 17.37
N CYS A 30 4.61 0.04 16.21
CA CYS A 30 4.00 -1.00 15.40
C CYS A 30 3.90 -2.31 16.17
N LEU A 31 5.00 -2.81 16.75
CA LEU A 31 5.03 -4.03 17.55
C LEU A 31 4.09 -3.95 18.75
N GLN A 32 4.11 -2.83 19.49
CA GLN A 32 3.21 -2.65 20.62
C GLN A 32 1.75 -2.75 20.19
N SER A 33 1.36 -2.12 19.05
CA SER A 33 -0.02 -2.19 18.55
C SER A 33 -0.46 -3.60 18.15
N VAL A 34 0.48 -4.50 17.81
CA VAL A 34 0.18 -5.92 17.53
C VAL A 34 0.09 -6.73 18.83
N LEU A 35 0.91 -6.38 19.83
CA LEU A 35 0.87 -7.05 21.15
C LEU A 35 -0.39 -6.66 21.95
N ASP A 36 -0.91 -5.45 21.73
CA ASP A 36 -2.11 -4.91 22.40
C ASP A 36 -3.43 -5.30 21.70
N GLN A 37 -3.43 -6.35 20.86
CA GLN A 37 -4.65 -6.80 20.20
C GLN A 37 -5.61 -7.49 21.19
N ASP A 38 -6.91 -7.23 21.04
CA ASP A 38 -8.01 -7.91 21.77
C ASP A 38 -8.18 -9.37 21.29
N TYR A 39 -7.08 -10.13 21.31
CA TYR A 39 -7.00 -11.51 20.84
C TYR A 39 -6.04 -12.31 21.72
N PRO A 40 -6.27 -13.62 21.96
CA PRO A 40 -5.37 -14.40 22.82
C PRO A 40 -3.92 -14.35 22.33
N ALA A 41 -3.00 -13.92 23.20
CA ALA A 41 -1.62 -13.68 22.82
C ALA A 41 -0.91 -14.93 22.31
N GLU A 42 -1.29 -16.11 22.80
CA GLU A 42 -0.80 -17.43 22.37
C GLU A 42 -1.28 -17.81 20.96
N GLN A 43 -2.31 -17.16 20.47
CA GLN A 43 -2.86 -17.33 19.11
C GLN A 43 -2.33 -16.29 18.12
N VAL A 44 -1.45 -15.38 18.54
CA VAL A 44 -0.81 -14.39 17.66
C VAL A 44 0.68 -14.60 17.64
N GLU A 45 1.26 -14.87 16.48
CA GLU A 45 2.70 -14.81 16.26
C GLU A 45 3.09 -13.59 15.45
N ILE A 46 4.22 -12.98 15.75
CA ILE A 46 4.73 -11.76 15.11
C ILE A 46 6.08 -12.08 14.47
N LEU A 47 6.13 -11.96 13.15
CA LEU A 47 7.31 -12.27 12.34
C LEU A 47 7.83 -10.99 11.70
N VAL A 48 8.91 -10.44 12.24
CA VAL A 48 9.55 -9.24 11.71
C VAL A 48 10.69 -9.65 10.79
N ALA A 49 10.52 -9.44 9.50
CA ALA A 49 11.56 -9.73 8.50
C ALA A 49 12.36 -8.44 8.21
N ASP A 50 13.55 -8.35 8.78
CA ASP A 50 14.43 -7.19 8.71
C ASP A 50 15.30 -7.21 7.46
N GLY A 51 15.19 -6.17 6.63
CA GLY A 51 15.99 -5.94 5.43
C GLY A 51 17.43 -5.50 5.71
N MET A 52 18.07 -6.03 6.74
CA MET A 52 19.43 -5.66 7.17
C MET A 52 19.51 -4.16 7.52
N SER A 53 18.66 -3.73 8.42
CA SER A 53 18.63 -2.35 8.92
C SER A 53 19.97 -1.90 9.49
N THR A 54 20.30 -0.64 9.31
CA THR A 54 21.55 -0.03 9.74
C THR A 54 21.38 0.96 10.91
N ASP A 55 20.12 1.26 11.23
CA ASP A 55 19.69 2.07 12.37
C ASP A 55 19.38 1.20 13.61
N SER A 56 18.69 1.75 14.61
CA SER A 56 18.35 1.04 15.84
C SER A 56 17.19 0.03 15.70
N SER A 57 16.57 -0.11 14.51
CA SER A 57 15.40 -0.96 14.28
C SER A 57 15.59 -2.40 14.78
N ARG A 58 16.75 -3.03 14.46
CA ARG A 58 17.04 -4.41 14.90
C ARG A 58 17.12 -4.54 16.42
N ASN A 59 17.78 -3.59 17.07
CA ASN A 59 17.93 -3.58 18.53
C ASN A 59 16.57 -3.47 19.21
N ILE A 60 15.68 -2.62 18.68
CA ILE A 60 14.31 -2.47 19.18
C ILE A 60 13.57 -3.81 19.08
N VAL A 61 13.55 -4.44 17.89
CA VAL A 61 12.85 -5.74 17.69
C VAL A 61 13.46 -6.84 18.56
N SER A 62 14.80 -6.90 18.70
CA SER A 62 15.47 -7.87 19.56
C SER A 62 15.07 -7.71 21.03
N GLY A 63 14.88 -6.46 21.48
CA GLY A 63 14.38 -6.17 22.82
C GLY A 63 12.94 -6.66 23.05
N PHE A 64 12.08 -6.59 22.02
CA PHE A 64 10.74 -7.20 22.07
C PHE A 64 10.81 -8.73 22.04
N ALA A 65 11.60 -9.32 21.17
CA ALA A 65 11.75 -10.77 21.05
C ALA A 65 12.30 -11.42 22.34
N GLY A 66 13.14 -10.69 23.08
CA GLY A 66 13.62 -11.14 24.40
C GLY A 66 12.56 -11.11 25.51
N ARG A 67 11.49 -10.34 25.35
CA ARG A 67 10.39 -10.21 26.34
C ARG A 67 9.14 -11.00 25.96
N TYR A 68 8.88 -11.15 24.66
CA TYR A 68 7.66 -11.76 24.13
C TYR A 68 8.02 -12.98 23.26
N PRO A 69 7.72 -14.21 23.70
CA PRO A 69 8.14 -15.44 23.00
C PRO A 69 7.44 -15.63 21.64
N ASN A 70 6.34 -14.90 21.39
CA ASN A 70 5.62 -14.91 20.14
C ASN A 70 6.16 -13.89 19.11
N VAL A 71 7.21 -13.10 19.45
CA VAL A 71 7.91 -12.19 18.54
C VAL A 71 9.19 -12.82 18.04
N ARG A 72 9.36 -12.87 16.72
CA ARG A 72 10.53 -13.44 16.07
C ARG A 72 11.12 -12.46 15.06
N LEU A 73 12.44 -12.25 15.12
CA LEU A 73 13.21 -11.48 14.13
C LEU A 73 13.79 -12.44 13.09
N LEU A 74 13.61 -12.14 11.81
CA LEU A 74 14.07 -12.90 10.67
C LEU A 74 14.99 -12.05 9.78
N ASP A 75 16.08 -12.60 9.27
CA ASP A 75 17.04 -11.88 8.43
C ASP A 75 16.65 -11.95 6.95
N ASN A 76 16.29 -10.81 6.37
CA ASN A 76 16.01 -10.66 4.95
C ASN A 76 17.23 -10.08 4.21
N GLU A 77 18.18 -10.92 3.85
CA GLU A 77 19.41 -10.53 3.14
C GLU A 77 19.15 -9.86 1.78
N LYS A 78 18.00 -10.13 1.14
CA LYS A 78 17.62 -9.52 -0.14
C LYS A 78 17.22 -8.05 -0.02
N LYS A 79 16.95 -7.55 1.19
CA LYS A 79 16.70 -6.13 1.51
C LYS A 79 15.48 -5.52 0.78
N ILE A 80 14.59 -6.33 0.27
CA ILE A 80 13.37 -5.90 -0.44
C ILE A 80 12.11 -6.42 0.25
N ALA A 81 11.04 -5.64 0.22
CA ALA A 81 9.79 -5.94 0.91
C ALA A 81 9.14 -7.28 0.48
N PRO A 82 9.04 -7.63 -0.83
CA PRO A 82 8.44 -8.91 -1.21
C PRO A 82 9.22 -10.12 -0.68
N ALA A 83 10.55 -10.05 -0.58
CA ALA A 83 11.34 -11.11 0.03
C ALA A 83 11.12 -11.20 1.55
N ALA A 84 10.96 -10.05 2.23
CA ALA A 84 10.61 -10.00 3.64
C ALA A 84 9.25 -10.67 3.89
N PHE A 85 8.23 -10.32 3.11
CA PHE A 85 6.91 -10.95 3.23
C PHE A 85 6.98 -12.46 2.95
N ASN A 86 7.68 -12.89 1.91
CA ASN A 86 7.86 -14.31 1.59
C ASN A 86 8.57 -15.07 2.72
N LEU A 87 9.59 -14.47 3.31
CA LEU A 87 10.31 -15.06 4.45
C LEU A 87 9.36 -15.22 5.64
N GLY A 88 8.58 -14.19 5.97
CA GLY A 88 7.59 -14.26 7.03
C GLY A 88 6.51 -15.32 6.75
N ILE A 89 5.91 -15.35 5.55
CA ILE A 89 4.86 -16.32 5.18
C ILE A 89 5.36 -17.76 5.29
N ARG A 90 6.61 -18.05 4.84
CA ARG A 90 7.20 -19.38 4.95
C ARG A 90 7.43 -19.83 6.40
N ASN A 91 7.69 -18.89 7.30
CA ASN A 91 7.91 -19.13 8.73
C ASN A 91 6.63 -19.04 9.57
N ALA A 92 5.52 -18.60 8.95
CA ALA A 92 4.23 -18.47 9.58
C ALA A 92 3.63 -19.85 9.91
N ARG A 93 2.97 -19.96 11.07
CA ARG A 93 2.25 -21.16 11.51
C ARG A 93 0.74 -20.95 11.49
N GLY A 94 0.30 -19.70 11.41
CA GLY A 94 -1.11 -19.33 11.48
C GLY A 94 -1.93 -19.74 10.26
N ASN A 95 -3.21 -19.98 10.50
CA ASN A 95 -4.22 -20.21 9.46
C ASN A 95 -4.57 -18.91 8.71
N ILE A 96 -4.31 -17.77 9.36
CA ILE A 96 -4.48 -16.43 8.82
C ILE A 96 -3.12 -15.74 8.85
N VAL A 97 -2.77 -15.06 7.76
CA VAL A 97 -1.53 -14.29 7.63
C VAL A 97 -1.87 -12.83 7.36
N ALA A 98 -1.60 -11.97 8.32
CA ALA A 98 -1.73 -10.53 8.17
C ALA A 98 -0.40 -9.93 7.68
N ILE A 99 -0.44 -9.19 6.59
CA ILE A 99 0.74 -8.56 5.97
C ILE A 99 0.70 -7.06 6.29
N ILE A 100 1.69 -6.55 7.04
CA ILE A 100 1.77 -5.13 7.41
C ILE A 100 3.16 -4.54 7.21
N GLY A 101 3.25 -3.22 7.15
CA GLY A 101 4.53 -2.49 7.13
C GLY A 101 4.94 -2.03 8.54
N ALA A 102 6.22 -1.85 8.77
CA ALA A 102 6.79 -1.45 10.07
C ALA A 102 6.35 -0.06 10.59
N HIS A 103 5.78 0.78 9.72
CA HIS A 103 5.21 2.09 10.06
C HIS A 103 3.67 2.09 10.02
N CYS A 104 3.06 0.94 10.35
CA CYS A 104 1.62 0.76 10.49
C CYS A 104 1.27 0.57 11.97
N LEU A 105 0.17 1.18 12.41
CA LEU A 105 -0.44 0.94 13.72
C LEU A 105 -1.79 0.27 13.52
N LEU A 106 -2.00 -0.84 14.20
CA LEU A 106 -3.26 -1.57 14.19
C LEU A 106 -4.17 -1.05 15.32
N ALA A 107 -5.47 -0.96 15.06
CA ALA A 107 -6.44 -0.76 16.15
C ALA A 107 -6.51 -2.03 17.04
N PRO A 108 -6.88 -1.93 18.32
CA PRO A 108 -6.92 -3.09 19.22
C PRO A 108 -7.79 -4.24 18.72
N ASP A 109 -8.85 -3.94 17.99
CA ASP A 109 -9.80 -4.89 17.42
C ASP A 109 -9.44 -5.35 16.00
N TYR A 110 -8.24 -5.04 15.46
CA TYR A 110 -7.85 -5.37 14.08
C TYR A 110 -7.82 -6.88 13.86
N VAL A 111 -7.11 -7.63 14.70
CA VAL A 111 -6.95 -9.09 14.54
C VAL A 111 -8.29 -9.81 14.70
N PRO A 112 -9.07 -9.63 15.79
CA PRO A 112 -10.35 -10.31 15.94
C PRO A 112 -11.33 -9.94 14.83
N THR A 113 -11.32 -8.69 14.35
CA THR A 113 -12.18 -8.27 13.24
C THR A 113 -11.78 -8.97 11.93
N CYS A 114 -10.47 -9.09 11.63
CA CYS A 114 -10.01 -9.85 10.47
C CYS A 114 -10.44 -11.31 10.53
N VAL A 115 -10.28 -11.96 11.68
CA VAL A 115 -10.71 -13.35 11.90
C VAL A 115 -12.22 -13.49 11.69
N HIS A 116 -13.01 -12.60 12.28
CA HIS A 116 -14.47 -12.59 12.12
C HIS A 116 -14.88 -12.48 10.64
N TYR A 117 -14.34 -11.51 9.91
CA TYR A 117 -14.71 -11.33 8.50
C TYR A 117 -14.22 -12.47 7.59
N LEU A 118 -13.06 -13.04 7.85
CA LEU A 118 -12.60 -14.22 7.12
C LEU A 118 -13.45 -15.47 7.43
N SER A 119 -14.00 -15.62 8.64
CA SER A 119 -14.84 -16.77 8.98
C SER A 119 -16.31 -16.61 8.52
N THR A 120 -16.84 -15.38 8.52
CA THR A 120 -18.27 -15.11 8.29
C THR A 120 -18.61 -14.62 6.89
N ARG A 121 -17.61 -14.15 6.12
CA ARG A 121 -17.79 -13.65 4.76
C ARG A 121 -17.09 -14.54 3.74
N GLU A 122 -17.61 -14.52 2.53
CA GLU A 122 -17.01 -15.19 1.39
C GLU A 122 -15.81 -14.37 0.87
N ALA A 123 -14.73 -14.33 1.66
CA ALA A 123 -13.53 -13.58 1.36
C ALA A 123 -12.28 -14.39 1.69
N ASP A 124 -11.26 -14.25 0.83
CA ASP A 124 -9.95 -14.90 0.98
C ASP A 124 -8.91 -13.92 1.51
N CYS A 125 -9.21 -12.63 1.37
CA CYS A 125 -8.43 -11.53 1.93
C CYS A 125 -9.39 -10.46 2.45
N VAL A 126 -9.10 -9.93 3.63
CA VAL A 126 -9.84 -8.83 4.25
C VAL A 126 -8.90 -7.73 4.68
N GLY A 127 -9.39 -6.51 4.73
CA GLY A 127 -8.65 -5.38 5.26
C GLY A 127 -9.53 -4.14 5.32
N GLY A 128 -8.99 -3.08 5.88
CA GLY A 128 -9.73 -1.83 6.05
C GLY A 128 -9.15 -0.66 5.26
N PRO A 129 -9.83 0.47 5.28
CA PRO A 129 -9.26 1.71 4.84
C PRO A 129 -8.09 2.10 5.75
N ILE A 130 -7.00 2.53 5.13
CA ILE A 130 -5.80 2.94 5.85
C ILE A 130 -5.90 4.42 6.16
N GLU A 131 -6.02 4.76 7.45
CA GLU A 131 -5.93 6.14 7.90
C GLU A 131 -4.49 6.63 7.70
N SER A 132 -4.29 7.54 6.76
CA SER A 132 -3.00 8.19 6.55
C SER A 132 -2.74 9.21 7.66
N VAL A 133 -1.67 9.04 8.42
CA VAL A 133 -1.25 9.96 9.49
C VAL A 133 0.01 10.67 9.06
N GLY A 134 0.02 11.98 9.17
CA GLY A 134 1.18 12.79 8.81
C GLY A 134 1.76 13.52 10.02
N GLU A 135 3.06 13.45 10.19
CA GLU A 135 3.80 14.20 11.20
C GLU A 135 4.21 15.57 10.69
N GLY A 136 4.09 16.57 11.56
CA GLY A 136 4.36 17.94 11.20
C GLY A 136 3.44 18.51 10.11
N PHE A 137 3.68 19.74 9.69
CA PHE A 137 2.83 20.44 8.72
C PHE A 137 2.79 19.73 7.34
N TRP A 138 3.96 19.39 6.80
CA TRP A 138 4.08 18.75 5.48
C TRP A 138 3.51 17.33 5.47
N GLY A 139 3.79 16.53 6.51
CA GLY A 139 3.23 15.18 6.62
C GLY A 139 1.69 15.21 6.68
N GLN A 140 1.12 16.13 7.47
CA GLN A 140 -0.33 16.33 7.56
C GLN A 140 -0.93 16.74 6.21
N ALA A 141 -0.34 17.71 5.51
CA ALA A 141 -0.82 18.14 4.20
C ALA A 141 -0.74 17.00 3.15
N ILE A 142 0.34 16.21 3.16
CA ILE A 142 0.51 15.02 2.29
C ILE A 142 -0.55 13.97 2.63
N SER A 143 -0.79 13.69 3.90
CA SER A 143 -1.83 12.76 4.35
C SER A 143 -3.22 13.16 3.83
N LEU A 144 -3.57 14.44 3.92
CA LEU A 144 -4.83 14.97 3.41
C LEU A 144 -4.98 14.78 1.89
N ALA A 145 -3.92 15.07 1.13
CA ALA A 145 -3.93 14.87 -0.31
C ALA A 145 -4.05 13.38 -0.69
N MET A 146 -3.35 12.49 0.02
CA MET A 146 -3.37 11.03 -0.20
C MET A 146 -4.69 10.38 0.24
N SER A 147 -5.51 11.06 1.05
CA SER A 147 -6.84 10.62 1.45
C SER A 147 -7.95 11.21 0.55
N SER A 148 -7.59 11.87 -0.54
CA SER A 148 -8.52 12.49 -1.48
C SER A 148 -8.64 11.67 -2.77
N PRO A 149 -9.87 11.51 -3.34
CA PRO A 149 -10.06 10.86 -4.64
C PRO A 149 -9.24 11.50 -5.77
N PHE A 150 -9.01 12.82 -5.74
CA PHE A 150 -8.17 13.49 -6.71
C PHE A 150 -6.70 13.07 -6.60
N GLY A 151 -6.19 12.89 -5.36
CA GLY A 151 -4.80 12.48 -5.14
C GLY A 151 -4.48 11.03 -5.50
N VAL A 152 -5.44 10.11 -5.31
CA VAL A 152 -5.18 8.65 -5.43
C VAL A 152 -6.17 7.91 -6.33
N GLY A 153 -7.10 8.60 -7.00
CA GLY A 153 -8.12 8.00 -7.85
C GLY A 153 -9.08 7.10 -7.08
N ASP A 154 -9.50 5.98 -7.69
CA ASP A 154 -10.39 4.99 -7.08
C ASP A 154 -9.67 3.97 -6.18
N ALA A 155 -8.58 4.38 -5.52
CA ALA A 155 -7.90 3.57 -4.51
C ALA A 155 -8.72 3.56 -3.19
N HIS A 156 -9.85 2.85 -3.21
CA HIS A 156 -10.85 2.86 -2.14
C HIS A 156 -10.28 2.55 -0.75
N PHE A 157 -9.24 1.75 -0.65
CA PHE A 157 -8.55 1.46 0.61
C PHE A 157 -7.86 2.69 1.26
N ARG A 158 -7.87 3.86 0.60
CA ARG A 158 -7.36 5.12 1.13
C ARG A 158 -8.41 6.01 1.78
N TYR A 159 -9.70 5.83 1.44
CA TYR A 159 -10.75 6.77 1.88
C TYR A 159 -12.15 6.18 1.96
N SER A 160 -12.38 4.91 1.61
CA SER A 160 -13.74 4.36 1.60
C SER A 160 -14.28 4.14 3.02
N HIS A 161 -15.52 4.52 3.23
CA HIS A 161 -16.27 4.25 4.45
C HIS A 161 -17.36 3.19 4.26
N GLN A 162 -17.31 2.43 3.16
CA GLN A 162 -18.29 1.40 2.83
C GLN A 162 -17.64 0.03 2.68
N GLU A 163 -18.31 -1.01 3.19
CA GLU A 163 -17.93 -2.39 2.94
C GLU A 163 -18.14 -2.73 1.46
N ARG A 164 -17.14 -3.31 0.83
CA ARG A 164 -17.18 -3.67 -0.60
C ARG A 164 -16.08 -4.63 -1.01
N TYR A 165 -16.33 -5.40 -2.04
CA TYR A 165 -15.26 -6.12 -2.73
C TYR A 165 -14.44 -5.15 -3.59
N VAL A 166 -13.10 -5.29 -3.52
CA VAL A 166 -12.16 -4.38 -4.17
C VAL A 166 -11.14 -5.13 -5.02
N ASP A 167 -10.43 -4.40 -5.86
CA ASP A 167 -9.38 -4.96 -6.70
C ASP A 167 -8.05 -5.15 -5.96
N THR A 168 -7.81 -4.41 -4.91
CA THR A 168 -6.57 -4.49 -4.12
C THR A 168 -6.77 -3.88 -2.74
N LEU A 169 -5.98 -4.36 -1.80
CA LEU A 169 -5.78 -3.79 -0.46
C LEU A 169 -4.28 -3.60 -0.23
N ALA A 170 -3.94 -2.68 0.66
CA ALA A 170 -2.68 -2.70 1.36
C ALA A 170 -2.94 -3.15 2.82
N PHE A 171 -2.02 -3.89 3.42
CA PHE A 171 -2.15 -4.43 4.79
C PHE A 171 -3.37 -5.36 4.96
N GLY A 172 -3.49 -6.35 4.08
CA GLY A 172 -4.54 -7.35 4.15
C GLY A 172 -4.19 -8.53 5.06
N ALA A 173 -5.23 -9.11 5.67
CA ALA A 173 -5.17 -10.43 6.29
C ALA A 173 -5.73 -11.47 5.30
N TYR A 174 -4.97 -12.51 5.05
CA TYR A 174 -5.24 -13.55 4.06
C TYR A 174 -5.45 -14.89 4.75
N ARG A 175 -6.33 -15.73 4.21
CA ARG A 175 -6.30 -17.16 4.51
C ARG A 175 -4.96 -17.73 4.04
N ARG A 176 -4.33 -18.59 4.83
CA ARG A 176 -3.03 -19.16 4.49
C ARG A 176 -3.03 -19.92 3.18
N GLU A 177 -4.10 -20.68 2.92
CA GLU A 177 -4.31 -21.47 1.69
C GLU A 177 -4.28 -20.65 0.40
N VAL A 178 -4.48 -19.32 0.49
CA VAL A 178 -4.28 -18.40 -0.64
C VAL A 178 -2.85 -18.52 -1.19
N PHE A 179 -1.86 -18.57 -0.31
CA PHE A 179 -0.45 -18.62 -0.72
C PHE A 179 -0.06 -19.98 -1.31
N ASP A 180 -0.76 -21.04 -0.93
CA ASP A 180 -0.59 -22.37 -1.54
C ASP A 180 -1.20 -22.40 -2.95
N THR A 181 -2.33 -21.70 -3.15
CA THR A 181 -3.06 -21.69 -4.42
C THR A 181 -2.41 -20.77 -5.45
N ILE A 182 -2.06 -19.52 -5.08
CA ILE A 182 -1.57 -18.51 -6.02
C ILE A 182 -0.08 -18.25 -5.93
N GLY A 183 0.61 -18.90 -4.99
CA GLY A 183 2.03 -18.67 -4.68
C GLY A 183 2.30 -17.37 -3.94
N LEU A 184 3.53 -17.15 -3.59
CA LEU A 184 4.03 -16.05 -2.78
C LEU A 184 4.16 -14.74 -3.59
N PHE A 185 4.67 -13.69 -2.96
CA PHE A 185 5.00 -12.42 -3.63
C PHE A 185 6.08 -12.61 -4.70
N ASP A 186 5.94 -11.91 -5.83
CA ASP A 186 6.98 -11.88 -6.85
C ASP A 186 8.12 -10.95 -6.43
N GLU A 187 9.27 -11.51 -6.09
CA GLU A 187 10.45 -10.77 -5.63
C GLU A 187 11.09 -9.90 -6.73
N LYS A 188 10.72 -10.10 -8.00
CA LYS A 188 11.13 -9.21 -9.11
C LYS A 188 10.35 -7.88 -9.11
N LEU A 189 9.24 -7.80 -8.37
CA LEU A 189 8.43 -6.60 -8.24
C LEU A 189 8.71 -5.90 -6.91
N VAL A 190 9.71 -5.04 -6.85
CA VAL A 190 10.10 -4.31 -5.63
C VAL A 190 8.98 -3.38 -5.12
N ARG A 191 8.10 -2.91 -6.04
CA ARG A 191 6.86 -2.17 -5.74
C ARG A 191 5.70 -2.75 -6.54
N ASN A 192 4.46 -2.48 -6.11
CA ASN A 192 3.24 -3.07 -6.66
C ASN A 192 3.16 -4.60 -6.49
N GLN A 193 3.95 -5.18 -5.59
CA GLN A 193 3.95 -6.60 -5.24
C GLN A 193 2.61 -7.03 -4.62
N ASP A 194 2.00 -6.17 -3.82
CA ASP A 194 0.65 -6.31 -3.25
C ASP A 194 -0.41 -6.35 -4.35
N TYR A 195 -0.31 -5.43 -5.31
CA TYR A 195 -1.24 -5.40 -6.44
C TYR A 195 -1.12 -6.65 -7.33
N ASP A 196 0.11 -7.18 -7.55
CA ASP A 196 0.34 -8.44 -8.26
C ASP A 196 -0.29 -9.62 -7.52
N LEU A 197 -0.06 -9.74 -6.22
CA LEU A 197 -0.64 -10.81 -5.39
C LEU A 197 -2.17 -10.76 -5.44
N ASN A 198 -2.75 -9.59 -5.21
CA ASN A 198 -4.20 -9.37 -5.23
C ASN A 198 -4.81 -9.60 -6.61
N TYR A 199 -4.09 -9.29 -7.69
CA TYR A 199 -4.52 -9.59 -9.05
C TYR A 199 -4.55 -11.10 -9.30
N ARG A 200 -3.50 -11.85 -8.86
CA ARG A 200 -3.45 -13.32 -8.99
C ARG A 200 -4.55 -13.98 -8.17
N LEU A 201 -4.81 -13.49 -6.95
CA LEU A 201 -5.91 -13.98 -6.11
C LEU A 201 -7.25 -13.85 -6.83
N ARG A 202 -7.60 -12.66 -7.33
CA ARG A 202 -8.86 -12.46 -8.06
C ARG A 202 -8.94 -13.25 -9.37
N LYS A 203 -7.81 -13.43 -10.06
CA LYS A 203 -7.76 -14.26 -11.27
C LYS A 203 -8.04 -15.73 -10.98
N ALA A 204 -7.69 -16.21 -9.79
CA ALA A 204 -8.01 -17.56 -9.31
C ALA A 204 -9.44 -17.68 -8.75
N GLY A 205 -10.26 -16.60 -8.82
CA GLY A 205 -11.63 -16.60 -8.31
C GLY A 205 -11.77 -16.10 -6.88
N GLY A 206 -10.66 -15.82 -6.19
CA GLY A 206 -10.66 -15.32 -4.81
C GLY A 206 -11.22 -13.90 -4.68
N LYS A 207 -11.77 -13.61 -3.50
CA LYS A 207 -12.46 -12.36 -3.17
C LYS A 207 -11.68 -11.56 -2.13
N ILE A 208 -11.59 -10.24 -2.35
CA ILE A 208 -10.91 -9.28 -1.47
C ILE A 208 -11.96 -8.33 -0.92
N LEU A 209 -12.18 -8.36 0.38
CA LEU A 209 -13.15 -7.53 1.07
C LEU A 209 -12.49 -6.35 1.78
N LEU A 210 -12.91 -5.15 1.43
CA LEU A 210 -12.62 -3.91 2.17
C LEU A 210 -13.77 -3.64 3.14
N THR A 211 -13.49 -3.50 4.43
CA THR A 211 -14.49 -3.11 5.43
C THR A 211 -13.97 -2.02 6.36
N PRO A 212 -14.75 -0.96 6.64
CA PRO A 212 -14.37 0.09 7.59
C PRO A 212 -14.28 -0.39 9.05
N ALA A 213 -14.75 -1.60 9.36
CA ALA A 213 -14.61 -2.20 10.69
C ALA A 213 -13.14 -2.52 11.01
N ILE A 214 -12.33 -2.88 10.01
CA ILE A 214 -10.90 -3.14 10.16
C ILE A 214 -10.15 -1.80 10.07
N LYS A 215 -9.49 -1.38 11.15
CA LYS A 215 -8.86 -0.06 11.26
C LYS A 215 -7.35 -0.18 11.42
N SER A 216 -6.63 0.60 10.61
CA SER A 216 -5.17 0.75 10.74
C SER A 216 -4.74 2.16 10.37
N ARG A 217 -3.63 2.62 10.95
CA ARG A 217 -3.00 3.90 10.66
C ARG A 217 -1.67 3.68 9.94
N TYR A 218 -1.34 4.55 9.04
CA TYR A 218 -0.12 4.50 8.24
C TYR A 218 0.59 5.85 8.29
N TYR A 219 1.82 5.88 8.77
CA TYR A 219 2.63 7.09 8.77
C TYR A 219 3.10 7.44 7.36
N THR A 220 2.67 8.62 6.88
CA THR A 220 3.01 9.10 5.52
C THR A 220 4.40 9.70 5.48
N ARG A 221 4.92 9.93 4.27
CA ARG A 221 6.18 10.63 4.08
C ARG A 221 6.05 12.08 4.56
N SER A 222 7.12 12.60 5.18
CA SER A 222 7.16 13.93 5.81
C SER A 222 7.70 15.03 4.90
N SER A 223 8.05 14.74 3.63
CA SER A 223 8.58 15.75 2.69
C SER A 223 8.19 15.48 1.24
N LEU A 224 8.11 16.56 0.43
CA LEU A 224 7.83 16.46 -1.01
C LEU A 224 8.87 15.62 -1.76
N LYS A 225 10.15 15.68 -1.39
CA LYS A 225 11.21 14.88 -2.02
C LYS A 225 10.98 13.38 -1.79
N LYS A 226 10.66 12.98 -0.55
CA LYS A 226 10.35 11.58 -0.22
C LYS A 226 9.07 11.12 -0.92
N LEU A 227 8.04 11.98 -1.00
CA LEU A 227 6.79 11.72 -1.70
C LEU A 227 7.01 11.55 -3.21
N TRP A 228 7.77 12.45 -3.85
CA TRP A 228 8.14 12.37 -5.26
C TRP A 228 8.81 11.04 -5.61
N ASN A 229 9.85 10.68 -4.84
CA ASN A 229 10.57 9.42 -5.05
C ASN A 229 9.66 8.20 -4.91
N GLN A 230 8.75 8.21 -3.93
CA GLN A 230 7.80 7.13 -3.71
C GLN A 230 6.84 6.97 -4.90
N TYR A 231 6.24 8.06 -5.36
CA TYR A 231 5.25 8.01 -6.45
C TYR A 231 5.90 7.79 -7.82
N PHE A 232 7.11 8.32 -8.04
CA PHE A 232 7.90 7.99 -9.22
C PHE A 232 8.18 6.49 -9.31
N GLN A 233 8.59 5.86 -8.20
CA GLN A 233 8.77 4.41 -8.15
C GLN A 233 7.47 3.65 -8.37
N TYR A 234 6.34 4.11 -7.83
CA TYR A 234 5.05 3.47 -8.08
C TYR A 234 4.69 3.48 -9.58
N GLY A 235 4.87 4.61 -10.26
CA GLY A 235 4.67 4.71 -11.70
C GLY A 235 5.63 3.78 -12.48
N PHE A 236 6.91 3.82 -12.15
CA PHE A 236 7.94 2.99 -12.78
C PHE A 236 7.63 1.49 -12.68
N TRP A 237 7.40 0.99 -11.47
CA TRP A 237 7.12 -0.43 -11.22
C TRP A 237 5.75 -0.87 -11.72
N LYS A 238 4.82 0.08 -11.93
CA LYS A 238 3.52 -0.23 -12.52
C LYS A 238 3.65 -0.75 -13.95
N VAL A 239 4.55 -0.20 -14.74
CA VAL A 239 4.81 -0.68 -16.10
C VAL A 239 5.36 -2.11 -16.09
N GLN A 240 6.27 -2.43 -15.13
CA GLN A 240 6.81 -3.79 -14.99
C GLN A 240 5.68 -4.79 -14.61
N MET A 241 4.79 -4.37 -13.73
CA MET A 241 3.62 -5.18 -13.35
C MET A 241 2.66 -5.37 -14.54
N LEU A 242 2.42 -4.34 -15.34
CA LEU A 242 1.56 -4.42 -16.53
C LEU A 242 2.15 -5.30 -17.63
N ARG A 243 3.49 -5.38 -17.76
CA ARG A 243 4.13 -6.36 -18.67
C ARG A 243 3.78 -7.78 -18.28
N LYS A 244 3.77 -8.07 -16.98
CA LYS A 244 3.42 -9.40 -16.47
C LYS A 244 1.93 -9.68 -16.61
N HIS A 245 1.09 -8.67 -16.37
CA HIS A 245 -0.37 -8.77 -16.37
C HIS A 245 -1.03 -7.62 -17.16
N PRO A 246 -1.03 -7.64 -18.50
CA PRO A 246 -1.57 -6.54 -19.32
C PRO A 246 -3.05 -6.21 -19.04
N ARG A 247 -3.85 -7.25 -18.69
CA ARG A 247 -5.28 -7.10 -18.39
C ARG A 247 -5.55 -6.50 -17.00
N SER A 248 -4.53 -6.24 -16.19
CA SER A 248 -4.68 -5.65 -14.85
C SER A 248 -4.79 -4.13 -14.85
N VAL A 249 -4.67 -3.49 -16.01
CA VAL A 249 -4.74 -2.03 -16.14
C VAL A 249 -6.08 -1.48 -15.66
N ARG A 250 -6.04 -0.35 -14.93
CA ARG A 250 -7.20 0.42 -14.51
C ARG A 250 -7.08 1.84 -15.04
N VAL A 251 -8.21 2.48 -15.39
CA VAL A 251 -8.23 3.84 -15.97
C VAL A 251 -7.46 4.83 -15.10
N ARG A 252 -7.64 4.78 -13.76
CA ARG A 252 -6.90 5.65 -12.82
C ARG A 252 -5.38 5.64 -13.01
N GLN A 253 -4.84 4.51 -13.47
CA GLN A 253 -3.40 4.31 -13.62
C GLN A 253 -2.85 4.94 -14.91
N LEU A 254 -3.73 5.22 -15.87
CA LEU A 254 -3.37 5.84 -17.15
C LEU A 254 -3.54 7.38 -17.13
N VAL A 255 -4.39 7.90 -16.23
CA VAL A 255 -4.65 9.35 -16.16
C VAL A 255 -3.37 10.17 -15.91
N PRO A 256 -2.53 9.88 -14.91
CA PRO A 256 -1.31 10.67 -14.68
C PRO A 256 -0.30 10.59 -15.83
N PRO A 257 0.05 9.42 -16.42
CA PRO A 257 0.99 9.40 -17.54
C PRO A 257 0.43 10.10 -18.80
N LEU A 258 -0.87 9.98 -19.09
CA LEU A 258 -1.48 10.70 -20.21
C LEU A 258 -1.48 12.22 -19.98
N PHE A 259 -1.76 12.68 -18.77
CA PHE A 259 -1.67 14.07 -18.37
C PHE A 259 -0.24 14.62 -18.56
N VAL A 260 0.76 13.91 -18.06
CA VAL A 260 2.17 14.32 -18.22
C VAL A 260 2.58 14.31 -19.68
N LEU A 261 2.18 13.29 -20.45
CA LEU A 261 2.46 13.23 -21.88
C LEU A 261 1.83 14.40 -22.64
N ALA A 262 0.57 14.73 -22.32
CA ALA A 262 -0.11 15.88 -22.92
C ALA A 262 0.62 17.20 -22.63
N LEU A 263 1.06 17.43 -21.39
CA LEU A 263 1.86 18.60 -21.03
C LEU A 263 3.19 18.66 -21.77
N LEU A 264 3.93 17.54 -21.82
CA LEU A 264 5.24 17.49 -22.48
C LEU A 264 5.12 17.72 -23.99
N LEU A 265 4.18 17.03 -24.66
CA LEU A 265 3.99 17.17 -26.10
C LEU A 265 3.48 18.57 -26.48
N SER A 266 2.42 19.06 -25.83
CA SER A 266 1.91 20.39 -26.14
C SER A 266 2.91 21.49 -25.79
N GLY A 267 3.65 21.35 -24.68
CA GLY A 267 4.72 22.26 -24.31
C GLY A 267 5.87 22.28 -25.33
N ALA A 268 6.32 21.13 -25.81
CA ALA A 268 7.36 21.07 -26.84
C ALA A 268 6.87 21.65 -28.19
N LEU A 269 5.63 21.34 -28.59
CA LEU A 269 5.06 21.82 -29.84
C LEU A 269 4.67 23.30 -29.79
N SER A 270 4.55 23.91 -28.62
CA SER A 270 4.20 25.34 -28.47
C SER A 270 5.26 26.28 -29.07
N VAL A 271 6.48 25.79 -29.26
CA VAL A 271 7.57 26.54 -29.92
C VAL A 271 7.27 26.79 -31.41
N VAL A 272 6.50 25.88 -32.05
CA VAL A 272 6.26 25.91 -33.52
C VAL A 272 4.77 26.07 -33.88
N SER A 273 3.86 25.99 -32.91
CA SER A 273 2.41 26.00 -33.17
C SER A 273 1.65 26.75 -32.09
N SER A 274 0.96 27.83 -32.48
CA SER A 274 0.06 28.56 -31.58
C SER A 274 -1.12 27.69 -31.10
N PHE A 275 -1.58 26.73 -31.88
CA PHE A 275 -2.59 25.76 -31.46
C PHE A 275 -2.08 24.93 -30.26
N ALA A 276 -0.82 24.53 -30.30
CA ALA A 276 -0.21 23.75 -29.18
C ALA A 276 -0.12 24.60 -27.89
N VAL A 277 0.08 25.92 -28.00
CA VAL A 277 0.00 26.84 -26.84
C VAL A 277 -1.37 26.77 -26.17
N TRP A 278 -2.44 26.84 -26.98
CA TRP A 278 -3.81 26.76 -26.46
C TRP A 278 -4.11 25.40 -25.82
N VAL A 279 -3.62 24.28 -26.41
CA VAL A 279 -3.77 22.96 -25.84
C VAL A 279 -3.03 22.86 -24.51
N PHE A 280 -1.78 23.34 -24.45
CA PHE A 280 -1.00 23.37 -23.20
C PHE A 280 -1.72 24.19 -22.13
N ALA A 281 -2.18 25.39 -22.47
CA ALA A 281 -2.90 26.28 -21.55
C ALA A 281 -4.18 25.60 -21.05
N LEU A 282 -4.96 24.97 -21.94
CA LEU A 282 -6.19 24.26 -21.57
C LEU A 282 -5.91 23.14 -20.58
N VAL A 283 -4.91 22.29 -20.84
CA VAL A 283 -4.53 21.17 -19.96
C VAL A 283 -4.05 21.68 -18.60
N ALA A 284 -3.17 22.69 -18.60
CA ALA A 284 -2.60 23.26 -17.38
C ALA A 284 -3.67 23.97 -16.53
N VAL A 285 -4.49 24.83 -17.15
CA VAL A 285 -5.55 25.57 -16.45
C VAL A 285 -6.62 24.63 -15.91
N SER A 286 -7.07 23.65 -16.70
CA SER A 286 -8.04 22.64 -16.24
C SER A 286 -7.50 21.86 -15.03
N TYR A 287 -6.25 21.42 -15.10
CA TYR A 287 -5.60 20.72 -13.98
C TYR A 287 -5.52 21.60 -12.72
N LEU A 288 -5.05 22.84 -12.86
CA LEU A 288 -4.92 23.78 -11.75
C LEU A 288 -6.28 24.11 -11.13
N SER A 289 -7.32 24.31 -11.95
CA SER A 289 -8.68 24.59 -11.48
C SER A 289 -9.23 23.41 -10.64
N ILE A 290 -9.10 22.17 -11.13
CA ILE A 290 -9.56 20.99 -10.42
C ILE A 290 -8.73 20.82 -9.13
N SER A 291 -7.40 20.95 -9.21
CA SER A 291 -6.50 20.87 -8.06
C SER A 291 -6.86 21.90 -6.99
N LEU A 292 -7.16 23.13 -7.39
CA LEU A 292 -7.58 24.19 -6.47
C LEU A 292 -8.94 23.88 -5.85
N ALA A 293 -9.91 23.40 -6.62
CA ALA A 293 -11.23 23.04 -6.10
C ALA A 293 -11.14 21.97 -5.01
N PHE A 294 -10.36 20.90 -5.23
CA PHE A 294 -10.11 19.90 -4.20
C PHE A 294 -9.32 20.45 -3.02
N SER A 295 -8.35 21.34 -3.26
CA SER A 295 -7.58 21.98 -2.19
C SER A 295 -8.47 22.86 -1.30
N VAL A 296 -9.37 23.63 -1.88
CA VAL A 296 -10.35 24.44 -1.15
C VAL A 296 -11.32 23.55 -0.37
N SER A 297 -11.82 22.49 -0.97
CA SER A 297 -12.69 21.53 -0.28
C SER A 297 -12.00 20.91 0.94
N ILE A 298 -10.75 20.47 0.81
CA ILE A 298 -9.97 19.92 1.93
C ILE A 298 -9.71 21.00 2.98
N ALA A 299 -9.30 22.19 2.58
CA ALA A 299 -8.97 23.29 3.47
C ALA A 299 -10.18 23.76 4.28
N ALA A 300 -11.37 23.78 3.70
CA ALA A 300 -12.61 24.15 4.37
C ALA A 300 -12.96 23.18 5.53
N HIS A 301 -12.61 21.88 5.41
CA HIS A 301 -12.92 20.87 6.43
C HIS A 301 -11.76 20.60 7.40
N ARG A 302 -10.51 20.84 6.98
CA ARG A 302 -9.29 20.42 7.70
C ARG A 302 -8.38 21.58 8.12
N GLY A 303 -8.65 22.80 7.62
CA GLY A 303 -7.95 24.03 7.97
C GLY A 303 -7.31 24.73 6.78
N TRP A 304 -7.57 26.03 6.66
CA TRP A 304 -7.13 26.89 5.55
C TRP A 304 -5.60 26.99 5.42
N ARG A 305 -4.84 26.69 6.48
CA ARG A 305 -3.37 26.68 6.45
C ARG A 305 -2.79 25.73 5.41
N TYR A 306 -3.52 24.70 5.00
CA TYR A 306 -3.05 23.72 4.02
C TYR A 306 -3.30 24.15 2.57
N LEU A 307 -4.20 25.11 2.32
CA LEU A 307 -4.55 25.55 0.97
C LEU A 307 -3.35 25.91 0.08
N PRO A 308 -2.35 26.68 0.56
CA PRO A 308 -1.22 27.08 -0.29
C PRO A 308 -0.34 25.93 -0.77
N VAL A 309 -0.29 24.81 -0.04
CA VAL A 309 0.62 23.70 -0.33
C VAL A 309 -0.07 22.50 -1.01
N LEU A 310 -1.39 22.35 -0.85
CA LEU A 310 -2.12 21.21 -1.42
C LEU A 310 -1.99 21.09 -2.95
N PRO A 311 -2.11 22.19 -3.76
CA PRO A 311 -1.92 22.09 -5.20
C PRO A 311 -0.54 21.58 -5.60
N ALA A 312 0.52 21.99 -4.89
CA ALA A 312 1.88 21.51 -5.12
C ALA A 312 2.04 20.03 -4.75
N ILE A 313 1.36 19.57 -3.70
CA ILE A 313 1.35 18.16 -3.30
C ILE A 313 0.62 17.31 -4.35
N PHE A 314 -0.53 17.74 -4.85
CA PHE A 314 -1.23 17.06 -5.94
C PHE A 314 -0.37 16.99 -7.22
N ALA A 315 0.29 18.11 -7.58
CA ALA A 315 1.21 18.11 -8.71
C ALA A 315 2.38 17.12 -8.48
N CYS A 316 2.94 17.08 -7.27
CA CYS A 316 3.98 16.12 -6.89
C CYS A 316 3.49 14.67 -7.10
N LEU A 317 2.29 14.31 -6.65
CA LEU A 317 1.72 12.96 -6.80
C LEU A 317 1.55 12.57 -8.28
N HIS A 318 0.90 13.44 -9.07
CA HIS A 318 0.53 13.11 -10.44
C HIS A 318 1.72 13.18 -11.41
N LEU A 319 2.57 14.22 -11.29
CA LEU A 319 3.73 14.37 -12.17
C LEU A 319 4.77 13.27 -11.90
N SER A 320 5.07 12.99 -10.64
CA SER A 320 6.05 11.94 -10.32
C SER A 320 5.59 10.55 -10.75
N TRP A 321 4.30 10.22 -10.52
CA TRP A 321 3.73 8.96 -11.02
C TRP A 321 3.79 8.88 -12.55
N GLY A 322 3.30 9.93 -13.25
CA GLY A 322 3.27 9.97 -14.70
C GLY A 322 4.66 9.88 -15.33
N LEU A 323 5.62 10.65 -14.80
CA LEU A 323 7.02 10.60 -15.26
C LEU A 323 7.66 9.23 -14.99
N GLY A 324 7.44 8.64 -13.82
CA GLY A 324 7.94 7.31 -13.50
C GLY A 324 7.41 6.24 -14.47
N PHE A 325 6.11 6.32 -14.81
CA PHE A 325 5.48 5.43 -15.77
C PHE A 325 6.07 5.62 -17.18
N LEU A 326 6.11 6.85 -17.68
CA LEU A 326 6.66 7.17 -19.02
C LEU A 326 8.14 6.80 -19.13
N TYR A 327 8.93 7.08 -18.09
CA TYR A 327 10.34 6.71 -18.04
C TYR A 327 10.53 5.18 -18.12
N SER A 328 9.72 4.41 -17.36
CA SER A 328 9.77 2.95 -17.42
C SER A 328 9.37 2.42 -18.80
N LEU A 329 8.35 3.02 -19.42
CA LEU A 329 7.88 2.65 -20.76
C LEU A 329 8.97 2.92 -21.80
N ALA A 330 9.59 4.12 -21.79
CA ALA A 330 10.69 4.47 -22.68
C ALA A 330 11.88 3.50 -22.50
N ARG A 331 12.26 3.20 -21.24
CA ARG A 331 13.36 2.26 -20.98
C ARG A 331 13.10 0.88 -21.59
N LEU A 332 11.86 0.42 -21.62
CA LEU A 332 11.52 -0.86 -22.24
C LEU A 332 11.66 -0.86 -23.76
N THR A 333 11.33 0.24 -24.43
CA THR A 333 11.47 0.36 -25.89
C THR A 333 12.93 0.43 -26.33
N PHE A 334 13.82 0.98 -25.49
CA PHE A 334 15.26 1.10 -25.76
C PHE A 334 16.09 -0.10 -25.28
N GLN A 335 15.60 -0.91 -24.35
CA GLN A 335 16.21 -2.19 -24.00
C GLN A 335 15.75 -3.24 -25.03
N ARG A 336 16.55 -3.44 -26.11
CA ARG A 336 16.36 -4.56 -27.03
C ARG A 336 16.34 -5.87 -26.20
N PRO A 337 15.48 -6.84 -26.55
CA PRO A 337 15.55 -8.15 -25.93
C PRO A 337 16.94 -8.73 -26.24
N VAL A 338 17.73 -8.97 -25.22
CA VAL A 338 18.88 -9.87 -25.31
C VAL A 338 18.25 -11.23 -25.48
N HIS A 339 18.25 -11.74 -26.72
CA HIS A 339 17.90 -13.13 -26.99
C HIS A 339 18.98 -14.00 -26.32
N HIS A 340 18.58 -14.70 -25.28
CA HIS A 340 19.27 -15.86 -24.73
C HIS A 340 18.62 -17.13 -25.24
#